data_43bf0851c21f295b3cb20a069a033b47
#
_entry.id   43bf0851c21f295b3cb20a069a033b47
#
_cell.length_a   1.000
_cell.length_b   1.000
_cell.length_c   1.000
_cell.angle_alpha   90.00
_cell.angle_beta   90.00
_cell.angle_gamma   90.00
#
_symmetry.space_group_name_H-M   'P 1'
#
loop_
_entity.id
_entity.type
_entity.pdbx_description
1 polymer ?
#
loop_
_entity_poly.entity_id
_entity_poly.type
_entity_poly.pdbx_seq_one_letter_code
_entity_poly.pdbx_strand_id
1 'polypeptide(L)'
;MDEGRLGLLGILFEFIDEGRKLWMVGDGENKYQFIYAKDLANACIKALDYNKTAVFNIGSDDVKSFNEVYKYVINNTGSKSRLVHMPKGFMTLGMKICYMLGISPLGPYQYKMISANFVFDTTKIKQELGFEPTLKNEEMLLKAYNYYHQNKESIKHRKNVSAHKSVASMGIIKLIKIFS
;
A
#
# COMPACT_ATOMS: atom_id res chain seq x y z
N MET A 1 -6.92 2.22 -4.15
CA MET A 1 -6.07 3.18 -3.39
C MET A 1 -6.66 4.57 -3.57
N ASP A 2 -6.76 5.39 -2.53
CA ASP A 2 -7.21 6.78 -2.64
C ASP A 2 -6.84 7.56 -1.37
N GLU A 3 -7.06 8.87 -1.39
CA GLU A 3 -6.92 9.79 -0.25
C GLU A 3 -7.76 9.31 0.94
N GLY A 4 -7.17 9.36 2.13
CA GLY A 4 -7.86 8.98 3.36
C GLY A 4 -8.03 7.47 3.62
N ARG A 5 -7.60 6.59 2.71
CA ARG A 5 -7.51 5.16 2.97
C ARG A 5 -6.14 4.83 3.58
N LEU A 6 -6.07 4.79 4.89
CA LEU A 6 -4.82 4.70 5.65
C LEU A 6 -4.47 3.25 6.03
N GLY A 7 -5.15 2.69 7.01
CA GLY A 7 -4.84 1.34 7.50
C GLY A 7 -3.34 1.15 7.78
N LEU A 8 -2.75 0.09 7.23
CA LEU A 8 -1.31 -0.18 7.33
C LEU A 8 -0.43 0.86 6.61
N LEU A 9 -0.94 1.47 5.55
CA LEU A 9 -0.21 2.54 4.85
C LEU A 9 0.00 3.77 5.72
N GLY A 10 -0.88 4.02 6.69
CA GLY A 10 -0.69 5.10 7.65
C GLY A 10 0.58 4.93 8.48
N ILE A 11 0.97 3.70 8.80
CA ILE A 11 2.26 3.41 9.48
C ILE A 11 3.43 3.75 8.56
N LEU A 12 3.36 3.32 7.30
CA LEU A 12 4.37 3.66 6.28
C LEU A 12 4.52 5.18 6.13
N PHE A 13 3.39 5.90 6.04
CA PHE A 13 3.39 7.35 5.89
C PHE A 13 3.96 8.06 7.11
N GLU A 14 3.71 7.57 8.31
CA GLU A 14 4.29 8.10 9.54
C GLU A 14 5.82 7.94 9.54
N PHE A 15 6.34 6.79 9.10
CA PHE A 15 7.78 6.57 8.98
C PHE A 15 8.42 7.51 7.95
N ILE A 16 7.78 7.71 6.80
CA ILE A 16 8.25 8.66 5.77
C ILE A 16 8.22 10.10 6.31
N ASP A 17 7.13 10.51 6.95
CA ASP A 17 6.96 11.85 7.50
C ASP A 17 8.00 12.21 8.58
N GLU A 18 8.40 11.22 9.38
CA GLU A 18 9.42 11.35 10.42
C GLU A 18 10.86 11.10 9.93
N GLY A 19 11.07 10.80 8.64
CA GLY A 19 12.40 10.53 8.09
C GLY A 19 13.03 9.23 8.58
N ARG A 20 12.22 8.25 8.99
CA ARG A 20 12.65 6.97 9.57
C ARG A 20 13.07 5.96 8.50
N LYS A 21 13.83 4.94 8.91
CA LYS A 21 14.15 3.80 8.05
C LYS A 21 12.92 2.97 7.76
N LEU A 22 12.69 2.64 6.50
CA LEU A 22 11.63 1.74 6.04
C LEU A 22 12.19 0.33 5.87
N TRP A 23 11.75 -0.59 6.70
CA TRP A 23 12.19 -1.97 6.70
C TRP A 23 11.45 -2.77 5.62
N MET A 24 12.21 -3.18 4.59
CA MET A 24 11.70 -3.95 3.46
C MET A 24 11.90 -5.44 3.67
N VAL A 25 10.90 -6.24 3.31
CA VAL A 25 10.99 -7.71 3.35
C VAL A 25 11.67 -8.22 2.09
N GLY A 26 12.81 -8.89 2.22
CA GLY A 26 13.60 -9.34 1.10
C GLY A 26 14.34 -8.21 0.40
N ASP A 27 14.49 -8.34 -0.91
CA ASP A 27 15.16 -7.37 -1.78
C ASP A 27 14.28 -6.17 -2.18
N GLY A 28 12.96 -6.23 -1.90
CA GLY A 28 12.00 -5.19 -2.26
C GLY A 28 11.63 -5.17 -3.75
N GLU A 29 12.04 -6.19 -4.53
CA GLU A 29 11.75 -6.26 -5.96
C GLU A 29 10.37 -6.86 -6.27
N ASN A 30 9.65 -7.30 -5.28
CA ASN A 30 8.29 -7.77 -5.45
C ASN A 30 7.34 -6.63 -5.87
N LYS A 31 6.37 -6.99 -6.71
CA LYS A 31 5.42 -6.06 -7.33
C LYS A 31 4.02 -6.30 -6.80
N TYR A 32 3.34 -5.24 -6.46
CA TYR A 32 1.96 -5.30 -6.01
C TYR A 32 1.13 -4.24 -6.74
N GLN A 33 0.19 -4.69 -7.55
CA GLN A 33 -0.66 -3.81 -8.35
C GLN A 33 -1.77 -3.21 -7.50
N PHE A 34 -1.89 -1.89 -7.55
CA PHE A 34 -2.99 -1.14 -6.95
C PHE A 34 -4.01 -0.73 -8.01
N ILE A 35 -5.16 -0.32 -7.55
CA ILE A 35 -6.18 0.36 -8.35
C ILE A 35 -6.58 1.67 -7.69
N TYR A 36 -6.65 2.75 -8.46
CA TYR A 36 -7.18 4.01 -8.00
C TYR A 36 -8.69 3.91 -7.83
N ALA A 37 -9.25 4.47 -6.75
CA ALA A 37 -10.66 4.30 -6.45
C ALA A 37 -11.59 4.90 -7.52
N LYS A 38 -11.19 6.02 -8.11
CA LYS A 38 -11.96 6.63 -9.20
C LYS A 38 -11.92 5.80 -10.49
N ASP A 39 -10.78 5.17 -10.78
CA ASP A 39 -10.65 4.26 -11.93
C ASP A 39 -11.53 3.03 -11.75
N LEU A 40 -11.57 2.48 -10.51
CA LEU A 40 -12.48 1.38 -10.19
C LEU A 40 -13.95 1.79 -10.40
N ALA A 41 -14.34 2.97 -9.90
CA ALA A 41 -15.71 3.47 -10.10
C ALA A 41 -16.04 3.67 -11.59
N ASN A 42 -15.10 4.22 -12.36
CA ASN A 42 -15.25 4.41 -13.80
C ASN A 42 -15.38 3.05 -14.53
N ALA A 43 -14.60 2.04 -14.14
CA ALA A 43 -14.74 0.70 -14.69
C ALA A 43 -16.11 0.08 -14.39
N CYS A 44 -16.64 0.28 -13.18
CA CYS A 44 -18.00 -0.16 -12.83
C CYS A 44 -19.06 0.53 -13.70
N ILE A 45 -18.92 1.84 -13.95
CA ILE A 45 -19.83 2.59 -14.83
C ILE A 45 -19.76 2.03 -16.26
N LYS A 46 -18.57 1.83 -16.81
CA LYS A 46 -18.40 1.23 -18.15
C LYS A 46 -19.00 -0.18 -18.24
N ALA A 47 -18.97 -0.94 -17.16
CA ALA A 47 -19.54 -2.29 -17.11
C ALA A 47 -21.07 -2.33 -17.13
N LEU A 48 -21.77 -1.21 -16.87
CA LEU A 48 -23.24 -1.16 -16.92
C LEU A 48 -23.78 -1.43 -18.34
N ASP A 49 -23.04 -1.04 -19.37
CA ASP A 49 -23.40 -1.24 -20.77
C ASP A 49 -22.88 -2.55 -21.34
N TYR A 50 -22.25 -3.39 -20.50
CA TYR A 50 -21.66 -4.66 -20.93
C TYR A 50 -22.69 -5.78 -20.87
N ASN A 51 -23.17 -6.23 -22.01
CA ASN A 51 -24.32 -7.17 -22.18
C ASN A 51 -23.97 -8.66 -22.01
N LYS A 52 -22.82 -8.99 -21.40
CA LYS A 52 -22.38 -10.37 -21.19
C LYS A 52 -21.97 -10.60 -19.74
N THR A 53 -22.01 -11.84 -19.29
CA THR A 53 -21.41 -12.22 -18.00
C THR A 53 -19.90 -12.38 -18.19
N ALA A 54 -19.10 -11.66 -17.40
CA ALA A 54 -17.65 -11.73 -17.45
C ALA A 54 -17.01 -11.41 -16.10
N VAL A 55 -15.75 -11.81 -15.95
CA VAL A 55 -14.86 -11.39 -14.87
C VAL A 55 -13.74 -10.58 -15.49
N PHE A 56 -13.46 -9.42 -14.90
CA PHE A 56 -12.39 -8.52 -15.31
C PHE A 56 -11.39 -8.33 -14.18
N ASN A 57 -10.11 -8.52 -14.48
CA ASN A 57 -9.06 -8.01 -13.62
C ASN A 57 -8.89 -6.51 -13.87
N ILE A 58 -8.63 -5.76 -12.80
CA ILE A 58 -8.45 -4.32 -12.88
C ILE A 58 -7.25 -3.89 -12.04
N GLY A 59 -6.46 -2.96 -12.53
CA GLY A 59 -5.28 -2.44 -11.84
C GLY A 59 -4.61 -1.33 -12.62
N SER A 60 -3.56 -0.75 -12.03
CA SER A 60 -2.71 0.24 -12.70
C SER A 60 -1.79 -0.41 -13.73
N ASP A 61 -1.23 0.41 -14.61
CA ASP A 61 -0.21 0.00 -15.57
C ASP A 61 1.21 0.21 -15.03
N ASP A 62 2.21 -0.32 -15.75
CA ASP A 62 3.65 -0.15 -15.47
C ASP A 62 4.01 -0.43 -14.00
N VAL A 63 3.52 -1.54 -13.46
CA VAL A 63 3.68 -1.88 -12.04
C VAL A 63 5.15 -2.02 -11.68
N LYS A 64 5.66 -1.06 -10.92
CA LYS A 64 7.02 -1.02 -10.39
C LYS A 64 7.16 -1.86 -9.13
N SER A 65 8.43 -2.20 -8.78
CA SER A 65 8.76 -2.85 -7.52
C SER A 65 8.46 -1.95 -6.31
N PHE A 66 8.32 -2.53 -5.12
CA PHE A 66 8.16 -1.72 -3.91
C PHE A 66 9.36 -0.80 -3.67
N ASN A 67 10.57 -1.21 -4.04
CA ASN A 67 11.75 -0.35 -4.00
C ASN A 67 11.54 0.94 -4.80
N GLU A 68 11.12 0.79 -6.06
CA GLU A 68 10.91 1.94 -6.95
C GLU A 68 9.76 2.82 -6.46
N VAL A 69 8.64 2.20 -6.06
CA VAL A 69 7.45 2.92 -5.57
C VAL A 69 7.78 3.74 -4.31
N TYR A 70 8.46 3.14 -3.32
CA TYR A 70 8.79 3.85 -2.09
C TYR A 70 9.89 4.90 -2.27
N LYS A 71 10.91 4.62 -3.11
CA LYS A 71 11.91 5.63 -3.50
C LYS A 71 11.26 6.83 -4.18
N TYR A 72 10.30 6.58 -5.07
CA TYR A 72 9.54 7.66 -5.71
C TYR A 72 8.85 8.56 -4.69
N VAL A 73 8.12 7.97 -3.72
CA VAL A 73 7.45 8.75 -2.67
C VAL A 73 8.46 9.52 -1.82
N ILE A 74 9.53 8.87 -1.32
CA ILE A 74 10.57 9.51 -0.51
C ILE A 74 11.17 10.71 -1.24
N ASN A 75 11.56 10.54 -2.50
CA ASN A 75 12.20 11.58 -3.31
C ASN A 75 11.27 12.78 -3.57
N ASN A 76 9.96 12.52 -3.72
CA ASN A 76 8.98 13.58 -4.01
C ASN A 76 8.42 14.27 -2.74
N THR A 77 8.79 13.79 -1.55
CA THR A 77 8.33 14.37 -0.27
C THR A 77 9.42 15.11 0.47
N GLY A 78 10.65 15.08 -0.01
CA GLY A 78 11.82 15.64 0.68
C GLY A 78 12.17 14.93 2.00
N SER A 79 11.60 13.72 2.22
CA SER A 79 11.87 12.92 3.41
C SER A 79 13.32 12.42 3.45
N LYS A 80 13.89 12.31 4.65
CA LYS A 80 15.21 11.71 4.90
C LYS A 80 15.15 10.19 5.06
N SER A 81 13.99 9.58 4.85
CA SER A 81 13.78 8.14 4.97
C SER A 81 14.68 7.34 4.03
N ARG A 82 15.05 6.14 4.45
CA ARG A 82 15.86 5.21 3.66
C ARG A 82 15.24 3.82 3.69
N LEU A 83 15.36 3.10 2.59
CA LEU A 83 14.97 1.70 2.51
C LEU A 83 16.07 0.83 3.13
N VAL A 84 15.69 -0.08 4.01
CA VAL A 84 16.59 -1.06 4.64
C VAL A 84 16.03 -2.45 4.37
N HIS A 85 16.81 -3.29 3.72
CA HIS A 85 16.40 -4.63 3.31
C HIS A 85 16.77 -5.66 4.37
N MET A 86 15.82 -6.52 4.70
CA MET A 86 16.00 -7.61 5.65
C MET A 86 15.73 -8.95 4.96
N PRO A 87 16.54 -9.99 5.22
CA PRO A 87 16.32 -11.31 4.64
C PRO A 87 14.89 -11.79 4.85
N LYS A 88 14.21 -12.21 3.77
CA LYS A 88 12.80 -12.62 3.77
C LYS A 88 12.48 -13.67 4.83
N GLY A 89 13.32 -14.69 4.97
CA GLY A 89 13.12 -15.76 5.96
C GLY A 89 13.13 -15.24 7.40
N PHE A 90 14.08 -14.37 7.73
CA PHE A 90 14.21 -13.77 9.05
C PHE A 90 12.98 -12.88 9.38
N MET A 91 12.60 -12.00 8.47
CA MET A 91 11.44 -11.13 8.65
C MET A 91 10.14 -11.92 8.78
N THR A 92 9.93 -12.92 7.91
CA THR A 92 8.72 -13.75 7.96
C THR A 92 8.63 -14.54 9.26
N LEU A 93 9.74 -15.11 9.75
CA LEU A 93 9.80 -15.81 11.03
C LEU A 93 9.48 -14.86 12.18
N GLY A 94 10.09 -13.68 12.21
CA GLY A 94 9.84 -12.66 13.22
C GLY A 94 8.37 -12.23 13.25
N MET A 95 7.79 -11.95 12.09
CA MET A 95 6.36 -11.59 11.98
C MET A 95 5.44 -12.72 12.44
N LYS A 96 5.76 -13.97 12.12
CA LYS A 96 5.01 -15.15 12.57
C LYS A 96 5.05 -15.29 14.09
N ILE A 97 6.22 -15.16 14.71
CA ILE A 97 6.37 -15.22 16.18
C ILE A 97 5.59 -14.08 16.83
N CYS A 98 5.73 -12.85 16.37
CA CYS A 98 5.01 -11.70 16.90
C CYS A 98 3.48 -11.86 16.76
N TYR A 99 3.01 -12.47 15.67
CA TYR A 99 1.60 -12.78 15.48
C TYR A 99 1.11 -13.83 16.51
N MET A 100 1.87 -14.91 16.71
CA MET A 100 1.53 -15.94 17.69
C MET A 100 1.47 -15.41 19.14
N LEU A 101 2.29 -14.39 19.43
CA LEU A 101 2.29 -13.71 20.73
C LEU A 101 1.21 -12.60 20.84
N GLY A 102 0.41 -12.38 19.79
CA GLY A 102 -0.65 -11.36 19.79
C GLY A 102 -0.16 -9.90 19.78
N ILE A 103 1.14 -9.67 19.50
CA ILE A 103 1.76 -8.34 19.55
C ILE A 103 1.96 -7.72 18.15
N SER A 104 1.72 -8.47 17.08
CA SER A 104 1.83 -7.98 15.69
C SER A 104 0.50 -7.48 15.16
N PRO A 105 0.45 -6.32 14.50
CA PRO A 105 -0.72 -5.87 13.76
C PRO A 105 -0.89 -6.62 12.43
N LEU A 106 0.12 -7.41 12.01
CA LEU A 106 0.15 -8.14 10.75
C LEU A 106 -0.22 -9.60 10.97
N GLY A 107 -1.34 -10.04 10.38
CA GLY A 107 -1.73 -11.45 10.37
C GLY A 107 -1.05 -12.25 9.25
N PRO A 108 -1.29 -13.57 9.18
CA PRO A 108 -0.66 -14.46 8.19
C PRO A 108 -0.87 -14.04 6.74
N TYR A 109 -2.03 -13.49 6.43
CA TYR A 109 -2.34 -12.97 5.10
C TYR A 109 -1.41 -11.79 4.76
N GLN A 110 -1.32 -10.78 5.65
CA GLN A 110 -0.56 -9.57 5.38
C GLN A 110 0.93 -9.84 5.18
N TYR A 111 1.58 -10.64 6.04
CA TYR A 111 3.01 -10.89 5.87
C TYR A 111 3.35 -11.77 4.67
N LYS A 112 2.43 -12.64 4.22
CA LYS A 112 2.58 -13.36 2.96
C LYS A 112 2.44 -12.42 1.75
N MET A 113 1.43 -11.55 1.79
CA MET A 113 1.15 -10.57 0.71
C MET A 113 2.31 -9.59 0.51
N ILE A 114 2.90 -9.06 1.60
CA ILE A 114 4.02 -8.11 1.53
C ILE A 114 5.24 -8.73 0.80
N SER A 115 5.38 -10.05 0.80
CA SER A 115 6.55 -10.74 0.25
C SER A 115 6.29 -11.45 -1.08
N ALA A 116 5.12 -11.28 -1.68
CA ALA A 116 4.73 -11.94 -2.92
C ALA A 116 4.46 -10.92 -4.05
N ASN A 117 4.42 -11.44 -5.28
CA ASN A 117 4.04 -10.65 -6.44
C ASN A 117 2.54 -10.79 -6.68
N PHE A 118 1.87 -9.65 -6.89
CA PHE A 118 0.46 -9.58 -7.26
C PHE A 118 0.29 -8.57 -8.39
N VAL A 119 0.40 -9.07 -9.62
CA VAL A 119 0.17 -8.30 -10.85
C VAL A 119 -0.79 -9.11 -11.70
N PHE A 120 -1.87 -8.49 -12.11
CA PHE A 120 -2.92 -9.10 -12.91
C PHE A 120 -2.84 -8.64 -14.36
N ASP A 121 -3.18 -9.53 -15.27
CA ASP A 121 -3.41 -9.17 -16.66
C ASP A 121 -4.71 -8.37 -16.78
N THR A 122 -4.59 -7.12 -17.20
CA THR A 122 -5.70 -6.19 -17.41
C THR A 122 -6.09 -6.04 -18.88
N THR A 123 -5.53 -6.86 -19.78
CA THR A 123 -5.75 -6.77 -21.22
C THR A 123 -7.23 -6.86 -21.57
N LYS A 124 -7.95 -7.83 -20.98
CA LYS A 124 -9.37 -8.04 -21.25
C LYS A 124 -10.24 -6.81 -20.95
N ILE A 125 -10.07 -6.19 -19.78
CA ILE A 125 -10.88 -5.01 -19.41
C ILE A 125 -10.57 -3.81 -20.32
N LYS A 126 -9.33 -3.66 -20.75
CA LYS A 126 -8.93 -2.60 -21.71
C LYS A 126 -9.59 -2.82 -23.06
N GLN A 127 -9.54 -4.03 -23.58
CA GLN A 127 -10.09 -4.34 -24.90
C GLN A 127 -11.62 -4.31 -24.94
N GLU A 128 -12.29 -4.85 -23.90
CA GLU A 128 -13.74 -5.03 -23.93
C GLU A 128 -14.51 -3.84 -23.33
N LEU A 129 -13.93 -3.10 -22.37
CA LEU A 129 -14.57 -1.95 -21.73
C LEU A 129 -13.88 -0.62 -22.03
N GLY A 130 -12.79 -0.61 -22.80
CA GLY A 130 -12.02 0.62 -23.04
C GLY A 130 -11.50 1.24 -21.73
N PHE A 131 -11.14 0.40 -20.76
CA PHE A 131 -10.62 0.85 -19.48
C PHE A 131 -9.18 1.31 -19.61
N GLU A 132 -8.88 2.49 -19.06
CA GLU A 132 -7.53 3.02 -18.95
C GLU A 132 -7.30 3.53 -17.54
N PRO A 133 -6.28 3.04 -16.80
CA PRO A 133 -5.97 3.56 -15.47
C PRO A 133 -5.36 4.96 -15.57
N THR A 134 -5.78 5.86 -14.69
CA THR A 134 -5.35 7.27 -14.72
C THR A 134 -4.11 7.53 -13.88
N LEU A 135 -3.80 6.66 -12.92
CA LEU A 135 -2.64 6.80 -12.02
C LEU A 135 -1.84 5.50 -11.94
N LYS A 136 -0.51 5.64 -11.88
CA LYS A 136 0.41 4.55 -11.57
C LYS A 136 0.49 4.31 -10.05
N ASN A 137 1.04 3.18 -9.64
CA ASN A 137 1.17 2.80 -8.23
C ASN A 137 1.85 3.87 -7.37
N GLU A 138 2.99 4.38 -7.85
CA GLU A 138 3.78 5.39 -7.15
C GLU A 138 3.05 6.73 -7.02
N GLU A 139 2.28 7.10 -8.02
CA GLU A 139 1.47 8.33 -8.01
C GLU A 139 0.32 8.23 -7.02
N MET A 140 -0.36 7.07 -7.01
CA MET A 140 -1.42 6.79 -6.02
C MET A 140 -0.88 6.85 -4.60
N LEU A 141 0.31 6.28 -4.37
CA LEU A 141 0.92 6.25 -3.04
C LEU A 141 1.36 7.64 -2.59
N LEU A 142 1.97 8.42 -3.48
CA LEU A 142 2.34 9.81 -3.22
C LEU A 142 1.10 10.67 -2.91
N LYS A 143 0.03 10.51 -3.67
CA LYS A 143 -1.24 11.21 -3.44
C LYS A 143 -1.82 10.87 -2.07
N ALA A 144 -1.83 9.61 -1.68
CA ALA A 144 -2.29 9.16 -0.37
C ALA A 144 -1.40 9.67 0.77
N TYR A 145 -0.07 9.71 0.58
CA TYR A 145 0.87 10.30 1.52
C TYR A 145 0.63 11.80 1.70
N ASN A 146 0.47 12.56 0.62
CA ASN A 146 0.21 14.00 0.69
C ASN A 146 -1.06 14.31 1.49
N TYR A 147 -2.12 13.52 1.28
CA TYR A 147 -3.32 13.62 2.10
C TYR A 147 -3.03 13.35 3.58
N TYR A 148 -2.28 12.28 3.90
CA TYR A 148 -1.87 11.96 5.26
C TYR A 148 -1.10 13.11 5.89
N HIS A 149 -0.05 13.61 5.21
CA HIS A 149 0.82 14.69 5.69
C HIS A 149 0.02 15.96 6.02
N GLN A 150 -0.89 16.37 5.13
CA GLN A 150 -1.74 17.56 5.32
C GLN A 150 -2.76 17.41 6.45
N ASN A 151 -3.21 16.18 6.73
CA ASN A 151 -4.30 15.90 7.66
C ASN A 151 -3.86 15.14 8.92
N LYS A 152 -2.56 14.98 9.17
CA LYS A 152 -2.05 14.09 10.21
C LYS A 152 -2.60 14.37 11.60
N GLU A 153 -2.76 15.63 11.98
CA GLU A 153 -3.31 15.99 13.28
C GLU A 153 -4.79 15.60 13.40
N SER A 154 -5.60 15.87 12.38
CA SER A 154 -6.98 15.43 12.37
C SER A 154 -7.14 13.91 12.39
N ILE A 155 -6.22 13.20 11.70
CA ILE A 155 -6.20 11.74 11.63
C ILE A 155 -5.91 11.12 13.01
N LYS A 156 -4.96 11.66 13.78
CA LYS A 156 -4.63 11.22 15.14
C LYS A 156 -5.82 11.32 16.10
N HIS A 157 -6.67 12.31 15.92
CA HIS A 157 -7.82 12.56 16.79
C HIS A 157 -9.10 11.86 16.33
N ARG A 158 -9.08 11.14 15.21
CA ARG A 158 -10.25 10.39 14.72
C ARG A 158 -10.64 9.27 15.67
N LYS A 159 -11.88 9.31 16.16
CA LYS A 159 -12.49 8.26 16.98
C LYS A 159 -13.69 7.67 16.23
N ASN A 160 -13.98 6.40 16.49
CA ASN A 160 -15.16 5.71 15.94
C ASN A 160 -15.25 5.73 14.40
N VAL A 161 -14.10 5.69 13.73
CA VAL A 161 -14.02 5.61 12.26
C VAL A 161 -13.62 4.19 11.83
N SER A 162 -13.95 3.87 10.58
CA SER A 162 -13.53 2.62 9.96
C SER A 162 -12.00 2.42 10.06
N ALA A 163 -11.56 1.18 10.25
CA ALA A 163 -10.14 0.80 10.27
C ALA A 163 -9.36 1.28 9.03
N HIS A 164 -10.04 1.55 7.92
CA HIS A 164 -9.40 2.09 6.71
C HIS A 164 -9.20 3.61 6.75
N LYS A 165 -9.90 4.33 7.63
CA LYS A 165 -9.81 5.79 7.79
C LYS A 165 -8.91 6.22 8.95
N SER A 166 -8.45 5.27 9.76
CA SER A 166 -7.48 5.46 10.84
C SER A 166 -6.15 4.79 10.50
N VAL A 167 -5.08 5.22 11.17
CA VAL A 167 -3.81 4.47 11.13
C VAL A 167 -3.98 3.18 11.93
N ALA A 168 -3.52 2.05 11.39
CA ALA A 168 -3.54 0.80 12.13
C ALA A 168 -2.69 0.89 13.41
N SER A 169 -3.09 0.15 14.45
CA SER A 169 -2.28 0.04 15.66
C SER A 169 -0.90 -0.52 15.31
N MET A 170 0.15 0.15 15.76
CA MET A 170 1.53 -0.26 15.44
C MET A 170 1.96 -1.56 16.14
N GLY A 171 1.36 -1.91 17.29
CA GLY A 171 1.82 -3.07 18.05
C GLY A 171 3.35 -3.05 18.23
N ILE A 172 4.01 -4.17 17.90
CA ILE A 172 5.47 -4.32 17.94
C ILE A 172 6.22 -3.36 17.01
N ILE A 173 5.58 -2.86 15.94
CA ILE A 173 6.19 -1.89 15.00
C ILE A 173 6.58 -0.61 15.73
N LYS A 174 5.92 -0.29 16.84
CA LYS A 174 6.29 0.85 17.69
C LYS A 174 7.70 0.71 18.27
N LEU A 175 8.13 -0.51 18.61
CA LEU A 175 9.51 -0.79 19.04
C LEU A 175 10.49 -0.66 17.87
N ILE A 176 10.14 -1.19 16.70
CA ILE A 176 10.96 -1.06 15.48
C ILE A 176 11.17 0.40 15.13
N LYS A 177 10.17 1.26 15.36
CA LYS A 177 10.24 2.70 15.13
C LYS A 177 11.32 3.39 15.98
N ILE A 178 11.66 2.87 17.17
CA ILE A 178 12.72 3.42 18.03
C ILE A 178 14.11 3.20 17.41
N PHE A 179 14.29 2.12 16.65
CA PHE A 179 15.56 1.75 16.00
C PHE A 179 15.65 2.18 14.52
N SER A 180 14.67 2.92 14.06
CA SER A 180 14.54 3.34 12.65
C SER A 180 15.10 4.72 12.38
#